data_edd735793043739f0e390a50dbe584f4
#
_entry.id   edd735793043739f0e390a50dbe584f4
#
_cell.length_a   1.000
_cell.length_b   1.000
_cell.length_c   1.000
_cell.angle_alpha   90.00
_cell.angle_beta   90.00
_cell.angle_gamma   90.00
#
_symmetry.space_group_name_H-M   'P 1'
#
loop_
_entity.id
_entity.type
_entity.pdbx_description
1 polymer ?
#
loop_
_entity_poly.entity_id
_entity_poly.type
_entity_poly.pdbx_seq_one_letter_code
_entity_poly.pdbx_strand_id
1 'polypeptide(L)'
;AAAGARWNHVWVGTETGILKGVNLQRKQAANFTAAGQPRREEAVSALCWGAGGETQILVGCADRTVRYFSTEEGRFQGQKHCPGGEGTFRGLAQVDGTLITCVESGIVRVWRDNDKEASSDPLLELSVGPGVCRMRQDPAHPHLIATGGKENALKVWDLQGSEEPVFRAKNVRNDWLDLRVPIWDQDIQFLPESQKLVTCTGYHQVRVYDPASPQRRPVLEATYGEYPLTAMTLTPGANSVIVGNTHGQLAEIDLRQGRLLGCLKGLAGSVRGLQCHPSKPLLASCGLDRVLRVHRIRNPRGLEHKVYLKSQLNCLLLSGRDNWEDEPQEP
;
A
#
# COMPACT_ATOMS: atom_id res chain seq x y z
N ALA A 1 -13.80 1.46 25.13
CA ALA A 1 -13.23 0.84 23.90
C ALA A 1 -12.91 1.88 22.83
N ALA A 2 -13.75 2.90 22.63
CA ALA A 2 -13.55 3.94 21.61
C ALA A 2 -12.35 4.86 21.91
N ALA A 3 -12.13 5.24 23.16
CA ALA A 3 -11.06 6.17 23.56
C ALA A 3 -9.64 5.61 23.36
N GLY A 4 -9.48 4.30 23.18
CA GLY A 4 -8.19 3.67 22.96
C GLY A 4 -7.79 3.50 21.50
N ALA A 5 -8.65 3.83 20.54
CA ALA A 5 -8.40 3.53 19.12
C ALA A 5 -7.17 4.25 18.56
N ARG A 6 -6.93 5.50 18.96
CA ARG A 6 -5.78 6.30 18.53
C ARG A 6 -4.43 5.70 18.94
N TRP A 7 -4.39 4.80 19.93
CA TRP A 7 -3.17 4.15 20.41
C TRP A 7 -2.84 2.86 19.67
N ASN A 8 -3.66 2.43 18.73
CA ASN A 8 -3.32 1.29 17.89
C ASN A 8 -2.12 1.63 16.99
N HIS A 9 -1.23 0.65 16.85
CA HIS A 9 -0.01 0.79 16.08
C HIS A 9 -0.16 0.32 14.64
N VAL A 10 -1.00 -0.70 14.45
CA VAL A 10 -1.21 -1.33 13.15
C VAL A 10 -2.71 -1.42 12.86
N TRP A 11 -3.07 -1.04 11.63
CA TRP A 11 -4.42 -1.18 11.11
C TRP A 11 -4.42 -2.13 9.93
N VAL A 12 -5.41 -3.00 9.86
CA VAL A 12 -5.55 -3.94 8.76
C VAL A 12 -6.98 -3.94 8.24
N GLY A 13 -7.11 -4.06 6.92
CA GLY A 13 -8.38 -4.24 6.24
C GLY A 13 -8.63 -5.71 5.91
N THR A 14 -9.84 -6.18 6.15
CA THR A 14 -10.21 -7.59 6.02
C THR A 14 -11.08 -7.87 4.81
N GLU A 15 -11.19 -9.15 4.45
CA GLU A 15 -12.05 -9.66 3.37
C GLU A 15 -13.56 -9.47 3.63
N THR A 16 -13.94 -9.15 4.87
CA THR A 16 -15.35 -8.99 5.27
C THR A 16 -15.73 -7.54 5.56
N GLY A 17 -14.88 -6.58 5.24
CA GLY A 17 -15.15 -5.15 5.43
C GLY A 17 -14.85 -4.62 6.83
N ILE A 18 -14.28 -5.43 7.69
CA ILE A 18 -13.88 -5.02 9.04
C ILE A 18 -12.54 -4.30 8.98
N LEU A 19 -12.45 -3.15 9.62
CA LEU A 19 -11.19 -2.50 9.96
C LEU A 19 -10.75 -2.99 11.35
N LYS A 20 -9.57 -3.59 11.44
CA LYS A 20 -9.00 -4.04 12.71
C LYS A 20 -7.85 -3.13 13.11
N GLY A 21 -7.91 -2.65 14.36
CA GLY A 21 -6.81 -1.91 14.98
C GLY A 21 -6.10 -2.80 16.01
N VAL A 22 -4.78 -2.81 16.00
CA VAL A 22 -3.97 -3.65 16.89
C VAL A 22 -3.04 -2.79 17.72
N ASN A 23 -3.15 -2.93 19.03
CA ASN A 23 -2.20 -2.38 19.98
C ASN A 23 -1.19 -3.47 20.35
N LEU A 24 0.05 -3.29 19.92
CA LEU A 24 1.12 -4.28 20.09
C LEU A 24 1.61 -4.39 21.53
N GLN A 25 1.57 -3.30 22.28
CA GLN A 25 1.99 -3.31 23.70
C GLN A 25 1.00 -4.07 24.57
N ARG A 26 -0.29 -3.82 24.36
CA ARG A 26 -1.37 -4.49 25.11
C ARG A 26 -1.73 -5.85 24.53
N LYS A 27 -1.19 -6.19 23.35
CA LYS A 27 -1.53 -7.41 22.60
C LYS A 27 -3.03 -7.56 22.38
N GLN A 28 -3.70 -6.46 22.05
CA GLN A 28 -5.14 -6.38 21.85
C GLN A 28 -5.47 -5.97 20.43
N ALA A 29 -6.49 -6.61 19.85
CA ALA A 29 -7.07 -6.25 18.58
C ALA A 29 -8.54 -5.85 18.79
N ALA A 30 -8.95 -4.77 18.12
CA ALA A 30 -10.32 -4.30 18.11
C ALA A 30 -10.88 -4.29 16.70
N ASN A 31 -12.16 -4.61 16.56
CA ASN A 31 -12.88 -4.60 15.29
C ASN A 31 -13.74 -3.35 15.18
N PHE A 32 -13.70 -2.71 14.02
CA PHE A 32 -14.51 -1.54 13.72
C PHE A 32 -15.29 -1.78 12.42
N THR A 33 -16.60 -1.60 12.50
CA THR A 33 -17.52 -1.76 11.36
C THR A 33 -18.35 -0.49 11.20
N ALA A 34 -18.69 -0.14 9.95
CA ALA A 34 -19.50 1.05 9.68
C ALA A 34 -20.96 0.87 10.11
N ALA A 35 -21.58 -0.24 9.74
CA ALA A 35 -22.92 -0.66 10.14
C ALA A 35 -23.20 -2.09 9.70
N GLY A 36 -24.09 -2.79 10.41
CA GLY A 36 -24.57 -4.10 10.02
C GLY A 36 -23.57 -5.25 10.24
N GLN A 37 -23.85 -6.36 9.59
CA GLN A 37 -23.01 -7.54 9.67
C GLN A 37 -21.89 -7.49 8.62
N PRO A 38 -20.70 -8.05 8.92
CA PRO A 38 -19.61 -8.13 7.95
C PRO A 38 -20.02 -8.87 6.68
N ARG A 39 -19.64 -8.31 5.51
CA ARG A 39 -19.97 -8.87 4.19
C ARG A 39 -18.73 -8.85 3.28
N ARG A 40 -18.63 -9.87 2.44
CA ARG A 40 -17.54 -9.95 1.45
C ARG A 40 -17.64 -8.88 0.36
N GLU A 41 -18.86 -8.43 0.04
CA GLU A 41 -19.10 -7.34 -0.90
C GLU A 41 -18.54 -6.00 -0.41
N GLU A 42 -18.27 -5.89 0.87
CA GLU A 42 -17.67 -4.74 1.52
C GLU A 42 -16.19 -4.93 1.87
N ALA A 43 -15.53 -5.96 1.31
CA ALA A 43 -14.12 -6.26 1.57
C ALA A 43 -13.26 -4.99 1.43
N VAL A 44 -12.36 -4.79 2.38
CA VAL A 44 -11.43 -3.67 2.34
C VAL A 44 -10.36 -3.95 1.30
N SER A 45 -10.19 -3.06 0.34
CA SER A 45 -9.21 -3.21 -0.74
C SER A 45 -8.05 -2.21 -0.66
N ALA A 46 -8.23 -1.09 0.03
CA ALA A 46 -7.20 -0.07 0.20
C ALA A 46 -7.37 0.68 1.51
N LEU A 47 -6.27 1.08 2.10
CA LEU A 47 -6.19 1.92 3.29
C LEU A 47 -5.20 3.05 3.07
N CYS A 48 -5.52 4.25 3.54
CA CYS A 48 -4.55 5.33 3.65
C CYS A 48 -4.91 6.26 4.80
N TRP A 49 -3.92 7.03 5.26
CA TRP A 49 -4.15 8.11 6.19
C TRP A 49 -4.88 9.26 5.50
N GLY A 50 -5.85 9.85 6.20
CA GLY A 50 -6.55 11.05 5.76
C GLY A 50 -5.87 12.33 6.21
N ALA A 51 -6.62 13.43 6.24
CA ALA A 51 -6.16 14.71 6.74
C ALA A 51 -5.88 14.68 8.25
N GLY A 52 -5.00 15.60 8.71
CA GLY A 52 -4.74 15.76 10.14
C GLY A 52 -3.80 14.73 10.75
N GLY A 53 -2.81 14.29 10.01
CA GLY A 53 -1.87 13.30 10.49
C GLY A 53 -2.52 11.91 10.59
N GLU A 54 -2.42 11.27 11.75
CA GLU A 54 -2.98 9.93 11.97
C GLU A 54 -4.37 9.95 12.68
N THR A 55 -5.13 11.04 12.53
CA THR A 55 -6.45 11.19 13.15
C THR A 55 -7.58 10.57 12.32
N GLN A 56 -7.34 10.36 11.03
CA GLN A 56 -8.33 9.81 10.10
C GLN A 56 -7.73 8.72 9.24
N ILE A 57 -8.48 7.63 9.07
CA ILE A 57 -8.18 6.56 8.12
C ILE A 57 -9.24 6.55 7.02
N LEU A 58 -8.80 6.52 5.77
CA LEU A 58 -9.66 6.29 4.62
C LEU A 58 -9.67 4.79 4.31
N VAL A 59 -10.87 4.21 4.26
CA VAL A 59 -11.08 2.77 4.07
C VAL A 59 -11.81 2.55 2.75
N GLY A 60 -11.09 2.08 1.74
CA GLY A 60 -11.66 1.76 0.43
C GLY A 60 -12.22 0.35 0.40
N CYS A 61 -13.50 0.21 0.05
CA CYS A 61 -14.22 -1.05 0.06
C CYS A 61 -14.56 -1.54 -1.37
N ALA A 62 -14.78 -2.84 -1.52
CA ALA A 62 -15.07 -3.47 -2.80
C ALA A 62 -16.40 -2.99 -3.42
N ASP A 63 -17.35 -2.52 -2.61
CA ASP A 63 -18.58 -1.88 -3.06
C ASP A 63 -18.38 -0.46 -3.62
N ARG A 64 -17.14 -0.02 -3.76
CA ARG A 64 -16.73 1.29 -4.27
C ARG A 64 -17.04 2.45 -3.33
N THR A 65 -17.25 2.15 -2.07
CA THR A 65 -17.40 3.14 -1.00
C THR A 65 -16.04 3.39 -0.35
N VAL A 66 -15.74 4.66 -0.10
CA VAL A 66 -14.64 5.10 0.75
C VAL A 66 -15.24 5.56 2.07
N ARG A 67 -14.84 4.93 3.16
CA ARG A 67 -15.33 5.21 4.51
C ARG A 67 -14.29 6.00 5.30
N TYR A 68 -14.77 6.93 6.10
CA TYR A 68 -13.94 7.81 6.93
C TYR A 68 -13.99 7.31 8.37
N PHE A 69 -12.84 6.90 8.89
CA PHE A 69 -12.71 6.42 10.25
C PHE A 69 -11.93 7.42 11.10
N SER A 70 -12.48 7.84 12.25
CA SER A 70 -11.80 8.67 13.23
C SER A 70 -11.06 7.80 14.24
N THR A 71 -9.74 7.93 14.30
CA THR A 71 -8.93 7.24 15.31
C THR A 71 -9.12 7.83 16.71
N GLU A 72 -9.48 9.11 16.80
CA GLU A 72 -9.75 9.78 18.09
C GLU A 72 -11.08 9.32 18.69
N GLU A 73 -12.13 9.25 17.88
CA GLU A 73 -13.45 8.83 18.34
C GLU A 73 -13.65 7.31 18.28
N GLY A 74 -12.79 6.59 17.58
CA GLY A 74 -12.88 5.13 17.43
C GLY A 74 -14.11 4.67 16.65
N ARG A 75 -14.59 5.46 15.71
CA ARG A 75 -15.78 5.14 14.91
C ARG A 75 -15.71 5.73 13.51
N PHE A 76 -16.52 5.17 12.62
CA PHE A 76 -16.73 5.71 11.29
C PHE A 76 -17.59 6.99 11.36
N GLN A 77 -17.20 8.02 10.61
CA GLN A 77 -17.85 9.34 10.62
C GLN A 77 -18.57 9.68 9.32
N GLY A 78 -18.51 8.83 8.32
CA GLY A 78 -19.16 9.06 7.05
C GLY A 78 -18.58 8.17 5.96
N GLN A 79 -19.12 8.35 4.77
CA GLN A 79 -18.67 7.59 3.61
C GLN A 79 -18.96 8.38 2.32
N LYS A 80 -18.24 8.02 1.26
CA LYS A 80 -18.44 8.56 -0.08
C LYS A 80 -18.47 7.42 -1.08
N HIS A 81 -19.51 7.39 -1.93
CA HIS A 81 -19.53 6.46 -3.06
C HIS A 81 -18.69 7.02 -4.20
N CYS A 82 -17.73 6.24 -4.69
CA CYS A 82 -16.80 6.62 -5.74
C CYS A 82 -16.91 5.67 -6.94
N PRO A 83 -17.94 5.83 -7.77
CA PRO A 83 -18.16 4.98 -8.94
C PRO A 83 -17.17 5.31 -10.07
N GLY A 84 -17.21 4.51 -11.11
CA GLY A 84 -16.45 4.70 -12.34
C GLY A 84 -15.43 3.59 -12.55
N GLY A 85 -15.37 3.10 -13.79
CA GLY A 85 -14.55 1.97 -14.13
C GLY A 85 -15.06 0.66 -13.52
N GLU A 86 -14.23 -0.36 -13.58
CA GLU A 86 -14.51 -1.72 -13.10
C GLU A 86 -13.40 -2.22 -12.17
N GLY A 87 -13.76 -3.14 -11.30
CA GLY A 87 -12.84 -3.74 -10.34
C GLY A 87 -12.77 -2.99 -9.01
N THR A 88 -11.91 -3.47 -8.14
CA THR A 88 -11.70 -2.88 -6.81
C THR A 88 -10.72 -1.72 -6.85
N PHE A 89 -10.67 -0.96 -5.76
CA PHE A 89 -9.61 0.05 -5.59
C PHE A 89 -8.23 -0.61 -5.57
N ARG A 90 -7.34 -0.08 -6.39
CA ARG A 90 -5.91 -0.43 -6.44
C ARG A 90 -5.02 0.68 -5.88
N GLY A 91 -5.62 1.77 -5.49
CA GLY A 91 -4.98 2.87 -4.81
C GLY A 91 -5.98 3.85 -4.26
N LEU A 92 -5.59 4.46 -3.16
CA LEU A 92 -6.37 5.45 -2.44
C LEU A 92 -5.40 6.44 -1.83
N ALA A 93 -5.62 7.72 -2.06
CA ALA A 93 -4.78 8.79 -1.55
C ALA A 93 -5.58 10.05 -1.30
N GLN A 94 -4.97 11.00 -0.61
CA GLN A 94 -5.57 12.28 -0.32
C GLN A 94 -4.54 13.39 -0.54
N VAL A 95 -5.00 14.51 -1.08
CA VAL A 95 -4.19 15.73 -1.22
C VAL A 95 -5.09 16.96 -1.22
N ASP A 96 -4.74 17.96 -0.41
CA ASP A 96 -5.38 19.30 -0.39
C ASP A 96 -6.92 19.26 -0.37
N GLY A 97 -7.51 18.44 0.51
CA GLY A 97 -8.95 18.30 0.63
C GLY A 97 -9.62 17.56 -0.52
N THR A 98 -8.85 16.81 -1.30
CA THR A 98 -9.33 15.94 -2.36
C THR A 98 -8.98 14.48 -2.09
N LEU A 99 -9.81 13.58 -2.61
CA LEU A 99 -9.65 12.14 -2.55
C LEU A 99 -9.25 11.65 -3.94
N ILE A 100 -8.21 10.81 -4.01
CA ILE A 100 -7.75 10.18 -5.25
C ILE A 100 -8.07 8.70 -5.18
N THR A 101 -8.81 8.20 -6.17
CA THR A 101 -9.13 6.76 -6.29
C THR A 101 -8.63 6.22 -7.62
N CYS A 102 -8.14 4.97 -7.60
CA CYS A 102 -7.76 4.23 -8.79
C CYS A 102 -8.34 2.82 -8.70
N VAL A 103 -8.96 2.35 -9.77
CA VAL A 103 -9.54 1.00 -9.86
C VAL A 103 -8.82 0.14 -10.90
N GLU A 104 -9.05 -1.17 -10.87
CA GLU A 104 -8.36 -2.15 -11.72
C GLU A 104 -8.42 -1.84 -13.21
N SER A 105 -9.56 -1.34 -13.70
CA SER A 105 -9.74 -1.00 -15.12
C SER A 105 -8.92 0.22 -15.58
N GLY A 106 -8.25 0.91 -14.64
CA GLY A 106 -7.35 2.03 -14.93
C GLY A 106 -8.02 3.40 -14.90
N ILE A 107 -9.17 3.53 -14.29
CA ILE A 107 -9.79 4.83 -14.07
C ILE A 107 -9.31 5.43 -12.76
N VAL A 108 -8.64 6.57 -12.87
CA VAL A 108 -8.25 7.43 -11.75
C VAL A 108 -9.21 8.59 -11.68
N ARG A 109 -9.81 8.81 -10.52
CA ARG A 109 -10.70 9.95 -10.28
C ARG A 109 -10.24 10.73 -9.07
N VAL A 110 -10.38 12.04 -9.15
CA VAL A 110 -10.13 12.97 -8.04
C VAL A 110 -11.48 13.57 -7.62
N TRP A 111 -11.78 13.47 -6.33
CA TRP A 111 -13.06 13.86 -5.74
C TRP A 111 -12.83 14.94 -4.68
N ARG A 112 -13.85 15.81 -4.46
CA ARG A 112 -13.86 16.67 -3.29
C ARG A 112 -14.14 15.83 -2.03
N ASP A 113 -13.33 16.04 -1.00
CA ASP A 113 -13.40 15.24 0.24
C ASP A 113 -14.57 15.68 1.14
N ASN A 114 -15.01 16.95 1.03
CA ASN A 114 -15.98 17.57 1.94
C ASN A 114 -17.41 17.59 1.42
N ASP A 115 -17.71 16.99 0.28
CA ASP A 115 -19.08 16.98 -0.24
C ASP A 115 -19.94 15.98 0.52
N LYS A 116 -20.78 16.52 1.40
CA LYS A 116 -21.84 15.76 2.10
C LYS A 116 -22.98 15.36 1.17
N GLU A 117 -22.94 15.78 -0.08
CA GLU A 117 -23.96 15.46 -1.08
C GLU A 117 -23.63 14.16 -1.80
N ALA A 118 -24.62 13.30 -1.90
CA ALA A 118 -24.50 11.92 -2.38
C ALA A 118 -24.18 11.79 -3.89
N SER A 119 -23.94 12.87 -4.61
CA SER A 119 -23.73 12.86 -6.06
C SER A 119 -22.83 13.99 -6.52
N SER A 120 -21.59 14.04 -6.03
CA SER A 120 -20.62 14.94 -6.64
C SER A 120 -19.91 14.25 -7.79
N ASP A 121 -19.85 14.92 -8.94
CA ASP A 121 -19.03 14.48 -10.06
C ASP A 121 -17.54 14.61 -9.69
N PRO A 122 -16.67 13.75 -10.23
CA PRO A 122 -15.24 13.88 -10.01
C PRO A 122 -14.70 15.19 -10.57
N LEU A 123 -13.73 15.79 -9.87
CA LEU A 123 -13.04 16.99 -10.35
C LEU A 123 -12.13 16.69 -11.55
N LEU A 124 -11.60 15.48 -11.60
CA LEU A 124 -10.69 15.00 -12.64
C LEU A 124 -10.94 13.52 -12.87
N GLU A 125 -10.88 13.12 -14.13
CA GLU A 125 -10.84 11.72 -14.55
C GLU A 125 -9.66 11.50 -15.47
N LEU A 126 -8.90 10.44 -15.22
CA LEU A 126 -7.71 10.08 -15.98
C LEU A 126 -7.73 8.57 -16.25
N SER A 127 -7.46 8.18 -17.50
CA SER A 127 -7.28 6.78 -17.86
C SER A 127 -5.79 6.44 -17.87
N VAL A 128 -5.40 5.48 -17.05
CA VAL A 128 -4.01 5.02 -16.92
C VAL A 128 -3.75 3.67 -17.55
N GLY A 129 -4.75 3.11 -18.24
CA GLY A 129 -4.70 1.79 -18.87
C GLY A 129 -5.21 0.67 -17.96
N PRO A 130 -5.69 -0.43 -18.57
CA PRO A 130 -6.30 -1.54 -17.83
C PRO A 130 -5.29 -2.41 -17.10
N GLY A 131 -5.76 -3.27 -16.22
CA GLY A 131 -4.95 -4.24 -15.51
C GLY A 131 -4.09 -3.63 -14.40
N VAL A 132 -4.49 -2.49 -13.84
CA VAL A 132 -3.76 -1.84 -12.74
C VAL A 132 -3.73 -2.75 -11.52
N CYS A 133 -2.55 -3.02 -11.01
CA CYS A 133 -2.34 -3.75 -9.75
C CYS A 133 -2.09 -2.81 -8.58
N ARG A 134 -1.51 -1.64 -8.82
CA ARG A 134 -1.19 -0.67 -7.77
C ARG A 134 -1.16 0.75 -8.31
N MET A 135 -1.68 1.69 -7.52
CA MET A 135 -1.44 3.11 -7.62
C MET A 135 -0.84 3.60 -6.31
N ARG A 136 0.23 4.38 -6.39
CA ARG A 136 0.89 4.99 -5.23
C ARG A 136 1.01 6.50 -5.43
N GLN A 137 0.84 7.25 -4.35
CA GLN A 137 1.11 8.68 -4.29
C GLN A 137 2.55 8.92 -3.85
N ASP A 138 3.21 9.92 -4.44
CA ASP A 138 4.52 10.36 -3.97
C ASP A 138 4.36 11.13 -2.65
N PRO A 139 4.96 10.67 -1.55
CA PRO A 139 4.87 11.37 -0.27
C PRO A 139 5.46 12.78 -0.29
N ALA A 140 6.49 13.02 -1.11
CA ALA A 140 7.15 14.32 -1.22
C ALA A 140 6.41 15.27 -2.16
N HIS A 141 5.70 14.75 -3.15
CA HIS A 141 4.95 15.49 -4.15
C HIS A 141 3.55 14.89 -4.29
N PRO A 142 2.60 15.24 -3.41
CA PRO A 142 1.29 14.56 -3.31
C PRO A 142 0.42 14.59 -4.57
N HIS A 143 0.70 15.49 -5.52
CA HIS A 143 0.01 15.53 -6.81
C HIS A 143 0.58 14.57 -7.85
N LEU A 144 1.73 13.93 -7.56
CA LEU A 144 2.28 12.88 -8.39
C LEU A 144 1.80 11.52 -7.93
N ILE A 145 1.32 10.73 -8.87
CA ILE A 145 0.97 9.33 -8.66
C ILE A 145 1.70 8.43 -9.63
N ALA A 146 1.99 7.22 -9.21
CA ALA A 146 2.55 6.16 -10.05
C ALA A 146 1.55 5.03 -10.20
N THR A 147 1.43 4.49 -11.40
CA THR A 147 0.56 3.36 -11.72
C THR A 147 1.33 2.27 -12.45
N GLY A 148 0.92 1.05 -12.27
CA GLY A 148 1.47 -0.11 -12.96
C GLY A 148 0.60 -1.33 -12.75
N GLY A 149 0.79 -2.34 -13.57
CA GLY A 149 0.01 -3.55 -13.47
C GLY A 149 0.38 -4.59 -14.52
N LYS A 150 -0.54 -5.51 -14.76
CA LYS A 150 -0.36 -6.59 -15.72
C LYS A 150 -0.51 -6.06 -17.14
N GLU A 151 0.55 -6.20 -17.94
CA GLU A 151 0.65 -5.59 -19.28
C GLU A 151 0.38 -4.08 -19.27
N ASN A 152 0.71 -3.43 -18.15
CA ASN A 152 0.58 -2.00 -17.94
C ASN A 152 1.87 -1.49 -17.29
N ALA A 153 2.74 -0.89 -18.10
CA ALA A 153 4.04 -0.43 -17.68
C ALA A 153 3.94 0.70 -16.64
N LEU A 154 4.95 0.79 -15.78
CA LEU A 154 5.07 1.88 -14.82
C LEU A 154 4.96 3.23 -15.51
N LYS A 155 4.09 4.08 -14.99
CA LYS A 155 3.89 5.47 -15.41
C LYS A 155 3.79 6.37 -14.20
N VAL A 156 4.27 7.58 -14.33
CA VAL A 156 4.10 8.64 -13.34
C VAL A 156 3.25 9.75 -13.95
N TRP A 157 2.27 10.21 -13.20
CA TRP A 157 1.28 11.20 -13.64
C TRP A 157 1.31 12.39 -12.70
N ASP A 158 1.23 13.59 -13.27
CA ASP A 158 1.02 14.82 -12.52
C ASP A 158 -0.46 15.22 -12.61
N LEU A 159 -1.19 15.12 -11.50
CA LEU A 159 -2.62 15.42 -11.47
C LEU A 159 -2.93 16.92 -11.64
N GLN A 160 -1.94 17.78 -11.53
CA GLN A 160 -2.04 19.22 -11.82
C GLN A 160 -1.57 19.57 -13.24
N GLY A 161 -0.99 18.63 -13.94
CA GLY A 161 -0.44 18.81 -15.28
C GLY A 161 -1.40 18.34 -16.39
N SER A 162 -0.80 17.87 -17.47
CA SER A 162 -1.53 17.32 -18.60
C SER A 162 -2.01 15.89 -18.35
N GLU A 163 -2.88 15.39 -19.21
CA GLU A 163 -3.36 13.99 -19.18
C GLU A 163 -2.29 12.98 -19.65
N GLU A 164 -1.14 13.47 -20.13
CA GLU A 164 -0.02 12.61 -20.50
C GLU A 164 0.87 12.31 -19.29
N PRO A 165 1.43 11.09 -19.18
CA PRO A 165 2.35 10.78 -18.11
C PRO A 165 3.63 11.59 -18.19
N VAL A 166 4.14 12.04 -17.04
CA VAL A 166 5.45 12.73 -16.96
C VAL A 166 6.62 11.77 -17.10
N PHE A 167 6.37 10.48 -16.84
CA PHE A 167 7.32 9.39 -17.06
C PHE A 167 6.55 8.14 -17.52
N ARG A 168 7.11 7.45 -18.52
CA ARG A 168 6.62 6.17 -19.00
C ARG A 168 7.80 5.21 -19.10
N ALA A 169 7.80 4.16 -18.32
CA ALA A 169 8.83 3.13 -18.38
C ALA A 169 8.83 2.45 -19.75
N LYS A 170 10.02 2.15 -20.24
CA LYS A 170 10.23 1.29 -21.40
C LYS A 170 10.49 -0.13 -20.89
N ASN A 171 9.88 -1.12 -21.56
CA ASN A 171 10.10 -2.52 -21.18
C ASN A 171 11.59 -2.89 -21.30
N VAL A 172 12.01 -3.84 -20.48
CA VAL A 172 13.33 -4.44 -20.59
C VAL A 172 13.53 -5.04 -21.98
N ARG A 173 14.78 -5.24 -22.36
CA ARG A 173 15.11 -5.90 -23.63
C ARG A 173 14.57 -7.32 -23.65
N ASN A 174 14.35 -7.86 -24.83
CA ASN A 174 13.99 -9.26 -25.00
C ASN A 174 15.01 -10.17 -24.28
N ASP A 175 14.55 -11.34 -23.88
CA ASP A 175 15.39 -12.33 -23.21
C ASP A 175 16.43 -12.94 -24.18
N TRP A 176 17.21 -13.89 -23.71
CA TRP A 176 18.26 -14.55 -24.48
C TRP A 176 17.73 -15.39 -25.66
N LEU A 177 16.41 -15.70 -25.69
CA LEU A 177 15.73 -16.32 -26.82
C LEU A 177 15.11 -15.30 -27.77
N ASP A 178 15.38 -14.01 -27.59
CA ASP A 178 14.77 -12.88 -28.31
C ASP A 178 13.24 -12.80 -28.13
N LEU A 179 12.75 -13.29 -26.99
CA LEU A 179 11.32 -13.21 -26.63
C LEU A 179 11.05 -11.98 -25.76
N ARG A 180 9.91 -11.39 -26.00
CA ARG A 180 9.44 -10.25 -25.18
C ARG A 180 9.25 -10.69 -23.75
N VAL A 181 9.83 -9.94 -22.81
CA VAL A 181 9.61 -10.13 -21.38
C VAL A 181 8.24 -9.51 -21.01
N PRO A 182 7.31 -10.28 -20.45
CA PRO A 182 6.00 -9.73 -20.07
C PRO A 182 6.10 -8.75 -18.92
N ILE A 183 5.13 -7.83 -18.85
CA ILE A 183 5.04 -6.80 -17.84
C ILE A 183 3.98 -7.19 -16.80
N TRP A 184 4.36 -7.15 -15.52
CA TRP A 184 3.42 -7.37 -14.42
C TRP A 184 3.94 -6.70 -13.15
N ASP A 185 3.78 -5.38 -13.06
CA ASP A 185 4.12 -4.62 -11.86
C ASP A 185 3.06 -4.83 -10.79
N GLN A 186 3.47 -5.32 -9.62
CA GLN A 186 2.59 -5.65 -8.51
C GLN A 186 2.57 -4.61 -7.40
N ASP A 187 3.68 -3.94 -7.17
CA ASP A 187 3.79 -2.86 -6.21
C ASP A 187 4.84 -1.84 -6.65
N ILE A 188 4.71 -0.62 -6.15
CA ILE A 188 5.50 0.54 -6.54
C ILE A 188 5.84 1.34 -5.30
N GLN A 189 7.07 1.88 -5.23
CA GLN A 189 7.45 2.85 -4.21
C GLN A 189 8.24 4.00 -4.85
N PHE A 190 7.97 5.22 -4.41
CA PHE A 190 8.82 6.38 -4.70
C PHE A 190 9.99 6.39 -3.74
N LEU A 191 11.22 6.55 -4.26
CA LEU A 191 12.40 6.71 -3.42
C LEU A 191 12.48 8.15 -2.91
N PRO A 192 12.60 8.38 -1.60
CA PRO A 192 12.66 9.72 -1.05
C PRO A 192 13.93 10.45 -1.51
N GLU A 193 13.84 11.79 -1.55
CA GLU A 193 14.94 12.69 -1.94
C GLU A 193 15.51 12.44 -3.34
N SER A 194 14.73 11.77 -4.18
CA SER A 194 15.08 11.51 -5.58
C SER A 194 13.81 11.42 -6.42
N GLN A 195 13.96 11.34 -7.74
CA GLN A 195 12.85 11.06 -8.65
C GLN A 195 12.71 9.57 -8.98
N LYS A 196 13.54 8.73 -8.35
CA LYS A 196 13.57 7.30 -8.63
C LYS A 196 12.36 6.58 -8.09
N LEU A 197 12.00 5.49 -8.76
CA LEU A 197 10.96 4.57 -8.33
C LEU A 197 11.50 3.15 -8.32
N VAL A 198 10.93 2.35 -7.45
CA VAL A 198 11.20 0.91 -7.40
C VAL A 198 9.88 0.16 -7.58
N THR A 199 9.92 -0.92 -8.35
CA THR A 199 8.79 -1.83 -8.56
C THR A 199 9.16 -3.25 -8.17
N CYS A 200 8.16 -4.04 -7.79
CA CYS A 200 8.27 -5.49 -7.76
C CYS A 200 7.26 -6.11 -8.71
N THR A 201 7.62 -7.24 -9.31
CA THR A 201 6.83 -7.83 -10.40
C THR A 201 6.28 -9.20 -10.04
N GLY A 202 5.22 -9.60 -10.76
CA GLY A 202 4.69 -10.95 -10.71
C GLY A 202 5.62 -12.03 -11.27
N TYR A 203 6.72 -11.63 -11.87
CA TYR A 203 7.78 -12.52 -12.34
C TYR A 203 9.03 -12.45 -11.46
N HIS A 204 8.84 -12.17 -10.18
CA HIS A 204 9.81 -12.17 -9.07
C HIS A 204 11.04 -11.26 -9.27
N GLN A 205 10.86 -10.12 -9.95
CA GLN A 205 11.91 -9.13 -10.16
C GLN A 205 11.65 -7.88 -9.30
N VAL A 206 12.73 -7.23 -8.89
CA VAL A 206 12.75 -5.89 -8.32
C VAL A 206 13.48 -4.99 -9.29
N ARG A 207 12.88 -3.87 -9.68
CA ARG A 207 13.43 -2.96 -10.68
C ARG A 207 13.45 -1.54 -10.16
N VAL A 208 14.55 -0.84 -10.39
CA VAL A 208 14.70 0.58 -10.08
C VAL A 208 14.70 1.38 -11.37
N TYR A 209 13.87 2.43 -11.42
CA TYR A 209 13.77 3.35 -12.53
C TYR A 209 14.25 4.73 -12.11
N ASP A 210 14.95 5.43 -12.99
CA ASP A 210 15.42 6.80 -12.77
C ASP A 210 14.89 7.74 -13.87
N PRO A 211 13.78 8.46 -13.61
CA PRO A 211 13.22 9.40 -14.58
C PRO A 211 14.14 10.56 -14.94
N ALA A 212 15.13 10.90 -14.10
CA ALA A 212 16.13 11.92 -14.39
C ALA A 212 17.20 11.43 -15.40
N SER A 213 17.35 10.13 -15.55
CA SER A 213 18.20 9.53 -16.57
C SER A 213 17.52 9.57 -17.94
N PRO A 214 18.26 9.70 -19.05
CA PRO A 214 17.68 9.55 -20.39
C PRO A 214 17.16 8.15 -20.66
N GLN A 215 17.56 7.16 -19.85
CA GLN A 215 17.11 5.79 -19.96
C GLN A 215 15.75 5.60 -19.27
N ARG A 216 14.77 5.11 -20.01
CA ARG A 216 13.45 4.77 -19.49
C ARG A 216 13.33 3.30 -19.05
N ARG A 217 14.31 2.48 -19.39
CA ARG A 217 14.44 1.12 -18.87
C ARG A 217 14.98 1.14 -17.43
N PRO A 218 14.80 0.05 -16.66
CA PRO A 218 15.36 -0.01 -15.31
C PRO A 218 16.88 0.22 -15.29
N VAL A 219 17.33 0.99 -14.31
CA VAL A 219 18.78 1.19 -14.07
C VAL A 219 19.37 0.10 -13.18
N LEU A 220 18.52 -0.67 -12.51
CA LEU A 220 18.90 -1.84 -11.71
C LEU A 220 17.77 -2.86 -11.75
N GLU A 221 18.14 -4.13 -11.85
CA GLU A 221 17.20 -5.26 -11.76
C GLU A 221 17.79 -6.34 -10.85
N ALA A 222 16.96 -6.87 -9.97
CA ALA A 222 17.26 -7.99 -9.10
C ALA A 222 16.14 -9.01 -9.17
N THR A 223 16.42 -10.26 -8.85
CA THR A 223 15.41 -11.33 -8.77
C THR A 223 15.43 -11.95 -7.40
N TYR A 224 14.28 -12.41 -6.93
CA TYR A 224 14.16 -13.15 -5.69
C TYR A 224 13.19 -14.30 -5.83
N GLY A 225 13.66 -15.51 -5.50
CA GLY A 225 12.84 -16.71 -5.47
C GLY A 225 12.31 -17.10 -6.86
N GLU A 226 11.21 -17.83 -6.85
CA GLU A 226 10.57 -18.40 -8.05
C GLU A 226 9.09 -18.00 -8.16
N TYR A 227 8.57 -17.27 -7.18
CA TYR A 227 7.14 -16.97 -7.06
C TYR A 227 6.85 -15.50 -7.27
N PRO A 228 5.64 -15.13 -7.74
CA PRO A 228 5.25 -13.74 -7.90
C PRO A 228 5.45 -12.93 -6.62
N LEU A 229 6.11 -11.79 -6.72
CA LEU A 229 6.17 -10.80 -5.66
C LEU A 229 4.81 -10.07 -5.60
N THR A 230 4.28 -9.88 -4.40
CA THR A 230 2.92 -9.37 -4.20
C THR A 230 2.87 -8.06 -3.42
N ALA A 231 3.89 -7.79 -2.64
CA ALA A 231 3.97 -6.59 -1.81
C ALA A 231 5.43 -6.18 -1.61
N MET A 232 5.64 -4.90 -1.37
CA MET A 232 6.96 -4.31 -1.19
C MET A 232 6.88 -3.10 -0.28
N THR A 233 7.90 -2.89 0.53
CA THR A 233 8.07 -1.69 1.35
C THR A 233 9.53 -1.24 1.35
N LEU A 234 9.74 0.10 1.43
CA LEU A 234 11.06 0.64 1.68
C LEU A 234 11.45 0.41 3.14
N THR A 235 12.72 0.10 3.38
CA THR A 235 13.27 0.10 4.74
C THR A 235 13.62 1.52 5.19
N PRO A 236 13.76 1.77 6.51
CA PRO A 236 14.25 3.07 6.99
C PRO A 236 15.58 3.44 6.32
N GLY A 237 15.67 4.68 5.84
CA GLY A 237 16.81 5.15 5.05
C GLY A 237 16.74 4.84 3.55
N ALA A 238 15.76 4.05 3.12
CA ALA A 238 15.45 3.75 1.71
C ALA A 238 16.63 3.22 0.87
N ASN A 239 17.57 2.50 1.49
CA ASN A 239 18.69 1.85 0.81
C ASN A 239 18.34 0.44 0.34
N SER A 240 17.26 -0.11 0.84
CA SER A 240 16.77 -1.45 0.52
C SER A 240 15.25 -1.49 0.52
N VAL A 241 14.72 -2.56 -0.04
CA VAL A 241 13.30 -2.91 0.03
C VAL A 241 13.14 -4.28 0.67
N ILE A 242 11.99 -4.48 1.31
CA ILE A 242 11.53 -5.82 1.68
C ILE A 242 10.38 -6.19 0.77
N VAL A 243 10.46 -7.37 0.19
CA VAL A 243 9.44 -7.93 -0.70
C VAL A 243 8.83 -9.18 -0.08
N GLY A 244 7.57 -9.40 -0.39
CA GLY A 244 6.84 -10.62 -0.06
C GLY A 244 6.23 -11.25 -1.30
N ASN A 245 6.07 -12.57 -1.30
CA ASN A 245 5.55 -13.30 -2.44
C ASN A 245 4.30 -14.13 -2.13
N THR A 246 3.80 -14.83 -3.13
CA THR A 246 2.61 -15.69 -3.01
C THR A 246 2.80 -16.87 -2.05
N HIS A 247 4.03 -17.26 -1.75
CA HIS A 247 4.36 -18.33 -0.80
C HIS A 247 4.68 -17.82 0.62
N GLY A 248 4.51 -16.52 0.86
CA GLY A 248 4.72 -15.94 2.17
C GLY A 248 6.19 -15.69 2.52
N GLN A 249 7.11 -15.87 1.59
CA GLN A 249 8.52 -15.58 1.80
C GLN A 249 8.76 -14.08 1.87
N LEU A 250 9.66 -13.66 2.75
CA LEU A 250 10.06 -12.26 2.94
C LEU A 250 11.56 -12.12 2.74
N ALA A 251 11.98 -11.17 1.93
CA ALA A 251 13.39 -10.94 1.62
C ALA A 251 13.71 -9.44 1.57
N GLU A 252 14.88 -9.08 2.07
CA GLU A 252 15.44 -7.73 1.94
C GLU A 252 16.44 -7.68 0.79
N ILE A 253 16.28 -6.73 -0.13
CA ILE A 253 17.09 -6.56 -1.32
C ILE A 253 17.67 -5.15 -1.33
N ASP A 254 19.00 -5.06 -1.47
CA ASP A 254 19.72 -3.80 -1.61
C ASP A 254 19.41 -3.13 -2.94
N LEU A 255 19.12 -1.82 -2.91
CA LEU A 255 18.79 -1.05 -4.11
C LEU A 255 19.99 -0.44 -4.82
N ARG A 256 21.21 -0.56 -4.27
CA ARG A 256 22.43 -0.07 -4.89
C ARG A 256 23.04 -1.09 -5.83
N GLN A 257 23.06 -2.34 -5.42
CA GLN A 257 23.69 -3.43 -6.17
C GLN A 257 22.76 -4.60 -6.50
N GLY A 258 21.51 -4.56 -6.02
CA GLY A 258 20.53 -5.62 -6.26
C GLY A 258 20.82 -6.91 -5.49
N ARG A 259 21.58 -6.86 -4.41
CA ARG A 259 21.94 -8.05 -3.63
C ARG A 259 20.87 -8.40 -2.61
N LEU A 260 20.66 -9.69 -2.41
CA LEU A 260 19.89 -10.20 -1.28
C LEU A 260 20.66 -9.96 0.02
N LEU A 261 20.09 -9.18 0.92
CA LEU A 261 20.68 -8.87 2.22
C LEU A 261 20.29 -9.89 3.28
N GLY A 262 19.17 -10.56 3.12
CA GLY A 262 18.71 -11.58 4.03
C GLY A 262 17.24 -11.87 3.89
N CYS A 263 16.79 -12.92 4.57
CA CYS A 263 15.40 -13.33 4.61
C CYS A 263 14.87 -13.23 6.03
N LEU A 264 13.56 -12.96 6.15
CA LEU A 264 12.84 -13.00 7.41
C LEU A 264 11.98 -14.26 7.44
N LYS A 265 11.61 -14.70 8.64
CA LYS A 265 10.66 -15.80 8.77
C LYS A 265 9.31 -15.37 8.16
N GLY A 266 8.89 -16.11 7.16
CA GLY A 266 7.74 -15.74 6.35
C GLY A 266 6.39 -16.10 6.95
N LEU A 267 5.36 -15.92 6.12
CA LEU A 267 3.95 -16.23 6.37
C LEU A 267 3.61 -17.63 5.83
N ALA A 268 2.52 -18.19 6.31
CA ALA A 268 1.99 -19.47 5.81
C ALA A 268 1.05 -19.31 4.61
N GLY A 269 1.04 -18.16 3.96
CA GLY A 269 0.22 -17.85 2.79
C GLY A 269 0.71 -16.60 2.08
N SER A 270 0.04 -16.23 1.00
CA SER A 270 0.41 -15.06 0.19
C SER A 270 0.47 -13.79 1.03
N VAL A 271 1.56 -13.05 0.88
CA VAL A 271 1.73 -11.72 1.48
C VAL A 271 0.82 -10.71 0.75
N ARG A 272 0.03 -9.97 1.50
CA ARG A 272 -0.88 -8.96 0.95
C ARG A 272 -0.50 -7.53 1.34
N GLY A 273 0.12 -7.36 2.49
CA GLY A 273 0.55 -6.05 2.97
C GLY A 273 1.90 -6.12 3.64
N LEU A 274 2.72 -5.12 3.36
CA LEU A 274 4.01 -4.89 3.98
C LEU A 274 4.19 -3.40 4.21
N GLN A 275 4.64 -3.03 5.39
CA GLN A 275 5.04 -1.65 5.67
C GLN A 275 6.10 -1.62 6.75
N CYS A 276 7.21 -0.94 6.47
CA CYS A 276 8.21 -0.60 7.48
C CYS A 276 7.82 0.70 8.20
N HIS A 277 8.18 0.78 9.47
CA HIS A 277 8.16 2.05 10.18
C HIS A 277 9.20 3.00 9.57
N PRO A 278 8.92 4.31 9.47
CA PRO A 278 9.84 5.24 8.82
C PRO A 278 11.18 5.43 9.55
N SER A 279 11.21 5.24 10.87
CA SER A 279 12.42 5.42 11.68
C SER A 279 12.82 4.22 12.52
N LYS A 280 11.86 3.40 12.97
CA LYS A 280 12.12 2.21 13.78
C LYS A 280 12.46 1.01 12.88
N PRO A 281 13.33 0.08 13.32
CA PRO A 281 13.68 -1.10 12.53
C PRO A 281 12.58 -2.18 12.59
N LEU A 282 11.34 -1.81 12.31
CA LEU A 282 10.15 -2.66 12.40
C LEU A 282 9.47 -2.80 11.05
N LEU A 283 9.07 -4.02 10.74
CA LEU A 283 8.26 -4.40 9.58
C LEU A 283 6.97 -5.02 10.04
N ALA A 284 5.85 -4.48 9.61
CA ALA A 284 4.55 -5.13 9.73
C ALA A 284 4.21 -5.87 8.44
N SER A 285 3.66 -7.07 8.57
CA SER A 285 3.23 -7.90 7.45
C SER A 285 1.89 -8.56 7.72
N CYS A 286 1.10 -8.72 6.68
CA CYS A 286 -0.18 -9.42 6.74
C CYS A 286 -0.46 -10.16 5.43
N GLY A 287 -1.39 -11.09 5.47
CA GLY A 287 -1.75 -11.85 4.29
C GLY A 287 -2.90 -12.83 4.50
N LEU A 288 -2.95 -13.82 3.62
CA LEU A 288 -4.04 -14.77 3.56
C LEU A 288 -4.03 -15.80 4.71
N ASP A 289 -2.94 -15.90 5.46
CA ASP A 289 -2.84 -16.77 6.64
C ASP A 289 -3.54 -16.19 7.88
N ARG A 290 -4.14 -15.00 7.78
CA ARG A 290 -4.94 -14.34 8.82
C ARG A 290 -4.13 -13.85 10.03
N VAL A 291 -2.82 -13.76 9.88
CA VAL A 291 -1.90 -13.39 10.96
C VAL A 291 -1.21 -12.07 10.64
N LEU A 292 -1.28 -11.13 11.58
CA LEU A 292 -0.42 -9.95 11.59
C LEU A 292 0.90 -10.31 12.27
N ARG A 293 2.02 -10.00 11.62
CA ARG A 293 3.37 -10.15 12.19
C ARG A 293 4.09 -8.83 12.19
N VAL A 294 4.88 -8.61 13.24
CA VAL A 294 5.83 -7.50 13.30
C VAL A 294 7.21 -8.08 13.57
N HIS A 295 8.11 -7.82 12.63
CA HIS A 295 9.51 -8.26 12.70
C HIS A 295 10.42 -7.09 13.02
N ARG A 296 11.48 -7.37 13.78
CA ARG A 296 12.67 -6.53 13.82
C ARG A 296 13.55 -6.86 12.61
N ILE A 297 13.91 -5.85 11.83
CA ILE A 297 14.65 -6.01 10.58
C ILE A 297 16.14 -5.70 10.70
N ARG A 298 16.60 -5.27 11.87
CA ARG A 298 18.04 -5.05 12.17
C ARG A 298 18.48 -5.95 13.32
N ASN A 299 19.78 -6.12 13.44
CA ASN A 299 20.36 -7.05 14.41
C ASN A 299 19.94 -6.80 15.86
N PRO A 300 19.48 -7.82 16.57
CA PRO A 300 19.15 -9.16 16.05
C PRO A 300 17.81 -9.15 15.29
N ARG A 301 17.78 -9.70 14.09
CA ARG A 301 16.54 -9.90 13.33
C ARG A 301 15.66 -10.95 14.01
N GLY A 302 14.36 -10.71 14.03
CA GLY A 302 13.45 -11.69 14.60
C GLY A 302 12.00 -11.25 14.60
N LEU A 303 11.11 -12.19 14.87
CA LEU A 303 9.69 -11.95 15.04
C LEU A 303 9.45 -11.40 16.44
N GLU A 304 8.88 -10.19 16.53
CA GLU A 304 8.55 -9.56 17.81
C GLU A 304 7.07 -9.76 18.22
N HIS A 305 6.17 -9.69 17.23
CA HIS A 305 4.73 -9.83 17.48
C HIS A 305 4.09 -10.74 16.43
N LYS A 306 3.15 -11.56 16.89
CA LYS A 306 2.35 -12.43 16.06
C LYS A 306 0.92 -12.44 16.60
N VAL A 307 -0.03 -11.92 15.82
CA VAL A 307 -1.42 -11.78 16.24
C VAL A 307 -2.32 -12.44 15.21
N TYR A 308 -3.07 -13.46 15.64
CA TYR A 308 -4.07 -14.11 14.80
C TYR A 308 -5.36 -13.27 14.77
N LEU A 309 -5.80 -12.85 13.59
CA LEU A 309 -6.90 -11.91 13.42
C LEU A 309 -8.18 -12.52 12.81
N LYS A 310 -8.24 -13.83 12.68
CA LYS A 310 -9.42 -14.62 12.29
C LYS A 310 -9.91 -14.44 10.85
N SER A 311 -9.59 -13.35 10.17
CA SER A 311 -9.99 -13.05 8.80
C SER A 311 -8.78 -12.91 7.89
N GLN A 312 -8.95 -13.19 6.60
CA GLN A 312 -7.92 -12.85 5.61
C GLN A 312 -7.69 -11.34 5.57
N LEU A 313 -6.44 -10.95 5.52
CA LEU A 313 -6.00 -9.55 5.61
C LEU A 313 -5.56 -9.09 4.23
N ASN A 314 -6.21 -8.07 3.69
CA ASN A 314 -5.99 -7.60 2.34
C ASN A 314 -5.01 -6.43 2.24
N CYS A 315 -4.94 -5.61 3.27
CA CYS A 315 -4.11 -4.40 3.30
C CYS A 315 -3.76 -4.01 4.73
N LEU A 316 -2.76 -3.16 4.85
CA LEU A 316 -2.12 -2.81 6.11
C LEU A 316 -1.80 -1.32 6.13
N LEU A 317 -1.91 -0.72 7.30
CA LEU A 317 -1.49 0.65 7.56
C LEU A 317 -0.81 0.72 8.92
N LEU A 318 0.44 1.16 8.94
CA LEU A 318 1.26 1.23 10.15
C LEU A 318 1.35 2.67 10.63
N SER A 319 1.25 2.87 11.96
CA SER A 319 1.54 4.16 12.58
C SER A 319 3.01 4.55 12.38
N GLY A 320 3.23 5.75 11.86
CA GLY A 320 4.56 6.32 11.72
C GLY A 320 5.03 7.14 12.93
N ARG A 321 4.29 7.13 14.03
CA ARG A 321 4.67 7.85 15.26
C ARG A 321 5.97 7.31 15.82
N ASP A 322 6.83 8.20 16.30
CA ASP A 322 8.09 7.81 16.94
C ASP A 322 7.87 7.22 18.33
N ASN A 323 6.92 7.76 19.09
CA ASN A 323 6.53 7.23 20.40
C ASN A 323 5.30 6.36 20.26
N TRP A 324 5.45 5.07 20.60
CA TRP A 324 4.39 4.08 20.63
C TRP A 324 3.90 3.76 22.04
N GLU A 325 4.43 4.43 23.05
CA GLU A 325 3.93 4.27 24.42
C GLU A 325 2.54 4.87 24.54
N ASP A 326 1.67 4.15 25.24
CA ASP A 326 0.34 4.66 25.60
C ASP A 326 0.49 5.81 26.60
N GLU A 327 -0.42 6.77 26.55
CA GLU A 327 -0.52 7.73 27.65
C GLU A 327 -0.70 6.99 28.98
N PRO A 328 -0.03 7.42 30.06
CA PRO A 328 -0.30 6.92 31.39
C PRO A 328 -1.80 7.07 31.65
N GLN A 329 -2.46 6.00 32.06
CA GLN A 329 -3.82 6.12 32.57
C GLN A 329 -3.75 7.06 33.77
N GLU A 330 -4.40 8.23 33.66
CA GLU A 330 -4.64 9.02 34.85
C GLU A 330 -5.39 8.14 35.89
N PRO A 331 -4.99 8.19 37.16
CA PRO A 331 -5.52 7.33 38.23
C PRO A 331 -7.01 7.52 38.46
#